data_2640a16375844cd0e82018ead7e6e267
#
_entry.id   2640a16375844cd0e82018ead7e6e267
#
_cell.length_a   1.000
_cell.length_b   1.000
_cell.length_c   1.000
_cell.angle_alpha   90.00
_cell.angle_beta   90.00
_cell.angle_gamma   90.00
#
_symmetry.space_group_name_H-M   'P 1'
#
loop_
_entity.id
_entity.type
_entity.pdbx_description
1 polymer ?
#
loop_
_entity_poly.entity_id
_entity_poly.type
_entity_poly.pdbx_seq_one_letter_code
_entity_poly.pdbx_strand_id
1 'polypeptide(L)'
;MALLGEPEFIILDEPMNGLDPAGIVEIRELILKLNREKQITFLISSHILSELALVATKYGIISKGKLVKEITTEELKQECMPSDLISANDNEKLFELVKNNFQLNNCAITGQGVRVYGNVNLNELFKKVIENGIEIENVVCSKFSIEDYYLSLIGGAKHD
;
A
#
# COMPACT_ATOMS: atom_id res chain seq x y z
N MET A 1 -24.06 18.69 -12.86
CA MET A 1 -25.27 18.94 -12.04
C MET A 1 -25.01 18.84 -10.54
N ALA A 2 -24.14 17.96 -10.05
CA ALA A 2 -23.85 17.79 -8.60
C ALA A 2 -23.27 19.03 -7.89
N LEU A 3 -22.73 20.01 -8.61
CA LEU A 3 -22.16 21.25 -8.07
C LEU A 3 -23.16 22.43 -7.98
N LEU A 4 -24.40 22.23 -8.43
CA LEU A 4 -25.44 23.25 -8.33
C LEU A 4 -25.89 23.36 -6.86
N GLY A 5 -25.81 24.56 -6.28
CA GLY A 5 -26.26 24.81 -4.90
C GLY A 5 -25.13 24.74 -3.85
N GLU A 6 -23.87 24.80 -4.28
CA GLU A 6 -22.69 24.83 -3.39
C GLU A 6 -22.73 23.75 -2.30
N PRO A 7 -22.74 22.46 -2.68
CA PRO A 7 -22.86 21.37 -1.72
C PRO A 7 -21.61 21.24 -0.86
N GLU A 8 -21.79 20.91 0.41
CA GLU A 8 -20.68 20.55 1.32
C GLU A 8 -20.26 19.07 1.17
N PHE A 9 -21.14 18.24 0.59
CA PHE A 9 -20.95 16.80 0.43
C PHE A 9 -21.43 16.33 -0.93
N ILE A 10 -20.62 15.50 -1.63
CA ILE A 10 -20.95 14.94 -2.95
C ILE A 10 -20.71 13.43 -2.94
N ILE A 11 -21.67 12.68 -3.46
CA ILE A 11 -21.53 11.24 -3.70
C ILE A 11 -21.29 11.02 -5.19
N LEU A 12 -20.21 10.30 -5.51
CA LEU A 12 -19.84 9.93 -6.87
C LEU A 12 -19.82 8.39 -6.98
N ASP A 13 -20.63 7.86 -7.86
CA ASP A 13 -20.67 6.43 -8.14
C ASP A 13 -19.91 6.15 -9.44
N GLU A 14 -18.78 5.43 -9.32
CA GLU A 14 -17.88 5.07 -10.43
C GLU A 14 -17.50 6.25 -11.35
N PRO A 15 -17.05 7.42 -10.84
CA PRO A 15 -16.92 8.63 -11.65
C PRO A 15 -15.83 8.54 -12.72
N MET A 16 -14.92 7.58 -12.64
CA MET A 16 -13.81 7.38 -13.57
C MET A 16 -14.11 6.27 -14.59
N ASN A 17 -15.24 5.57 -14.44
CA ASN A 17 -15.58 4.44 -15.30
C ASN A 17 -15.92 4.91 -16.74
N GLY A 18 -15.31 4.24 -17.73
CA GLY A 18 -15.56 4.55 -19.15
C GLY A 18 -14.86 5.79 -19.68
N LEU A 19 -14.03 6.46 -18.88
CA LEU A 19 -13.20 7.57 -19.33
C LEU A 19 -11.89 7.06 -19.93
N ASP A 20 -11.34 7.83 -20.84
CA ASP A 20 -9.97 7.65 -21.29
C ASP A 20 -8.95 8.12 -20.21
N PRO A 21 -7.67 7.79 -20.31
CA PRO A 21 -6.67 8.18 -19.31
C PRO A 21 -6.59 9.69 -19.05
N ALA A 22 -6.83 10.53 -20.07
CA ALA A 22 -6.83 11.98 -19.91
C ALA A 22 -8.03 12.45 -19.08
N GLY A 23 -9.23 11.92 -19.37
CA GLY A 23 -10.46 12.20 -18.63
C GLY A 23 -10.38 11.76 -17.17
N ILE A 24 -9.72 10.63 -16.86
CA ILE A 24 -9.48 10.18 -15.49
C ILE A 24 -8.65 11.22 -14.73
N VAL A 25 -7.58 11.72 -15.35
CA VAL A 25 -6.71 12.76 -14.74
C VAL A 25 -7.51 14.03 -14.49
N GLU A 26 -8.32 14.47 -15.44
CA GLU A 26 -9.13 15.69 -15.31
C GLU A 26 -10.15 15.59 -14.16
N ILE A 27 -10.87 14.47 -14.05
CA ILE A 27 -11.81 14.24 -12.95
C ILE A 27 -11.09 14.19 -11.59
N ARG A 28 -9.96 13.51 -11.51
CA ARG A 28 -9.14 13.46 -10.31
C ARG A 28 -8.72 14.86 -9.85
N GLU A 29 -8.15 15.65 -10.75
CA GLU A 29 -7.72 17.01 -10.45
C GLU A 29 -8.90 17.90 -10.03
N LEU A 30 -10.06 17.75 -10.66
CA LEU A 30 -11.26 18.46 -10.29
C LEU A 30 -11.71 18.13 -8.86
N ILE A 31 -11.75 16.83 -8.48
CA ILE A 31 -12.09 16.39 -7.13
C ILE A 31 -11.14 16.99 -6.10
N LEU A 32 -9.83 16.87 -6.33
CA LEU A 32 -8.80 17.41 -5.44
C LEU A 32 -8.89 18.94 -5.31
N LYS A 33 -9.13 19.64 -6.41
CA LYS A 33 -9.31 21.09 -6.42
C LYS A 33 -10.53 21.52 -5.61
N LEU A 34 -11.68 20.90 -5.85
CA LEU A 34 -12.93 21.23 -5.15
C LEU A 34 -12.83 20.92 -3.65
N ASN A 35 -12.21 19.80 -3.29
CA ASN A 35 -11.97 19.49 -1.89
C ASN A 35 -11.09 20.54 -1.22
N ARG A 36 -9.97 20.93 -1.84
CA ARG A 36 -9.02 21.89 -1.29
C ARG A 36 -9.59 23.32 -1.23
N GLU A 37 -10.22 23.79 -2.32
CA GLU A 37 -10.63 25.19 -2.46
C GLU A 37 -12.02 25.46 -1.88
N LYS A 38 -12.92 24.49 -1.97
CA LYS A 38 -14.31 24.60 -1.53
C LYS A 38 -14.64 23.78 -0.29
N GLN A 39 -13.68 23.01 0.23
CA GLN A 39 -13.85 22.13 1.40
C GLN A 39 -14.98 21.09 1.22
N ILE A 40 -15.26 20.71 -0.03
CA ILE A 40 -16.29 19.72 -0.32
C ILE A 40 -15.79 18.33 0.08
N THR A 41 -16.58 17.60 0.83
CA THR A 41 -16.32 16.20 1.16
C THR A 41 -16.87 15.32 0.06
N PHE A 42 -16.09 14.34 -0.39
CA PHE A 42 -16.48 13.39 -1.42
C PHE A 42 -16.59 11.97 -0.85
N LEU A 43 -17.70 11.29 -1.16
CA LEU A 43 -17.82 9.85 -1.06
C LEU A 43 -17.77 9.26 -2.47
N ILE A 44 -16.78 8.44 -2.74
CA ILE A 44 -16.52 7.93 -4.08
C ILE A 44 -16.56 6.40 -4.04
N SER A 45 -17.42 5.77 -4.85
CA SER A 45 -17.31 4.35 -5.15
C SER A 45 -16.41 4.14 -6.36
N SER A 46 -15.56 3.13 -6.34
CA SER A 46 -14.79 2.69 -7.51
C SER A 46 -14.29 1.26 -7.32
N HIS A 47 -14.10 0.57 -8.43
CA HIS A 47 -13.39 -0.70 -8.51
C HIS A 47 -11.94 -0.53 -9.00
N ILE A 48 -11.53 0.69 -9.36
CA ILE A 48 -10.16 1.03 -9.79
C ILE A 48 -9.40 1.56 -8.57
N LEU A 49 -8.82 0.64 -7.79
CA LEU A 49 -8.19 0.94 -6.50
C LEU A 49 -6.97 1.86 -6.64
N SER A 50 -6.19 1.69 -7.72
CA SER A 50 -5.04 2.53 -8.03
C SER A 50 -5.40 4.01 -8.24
N GLU A 51 -6.55 4.30 -8.84
CA GLU A 51 -7.02 5.69 -9.01
C GLU A 51 -7.58 6.27 -7.70
N LEU A 52 -8.30 5.45 -6.92
CA LEU A 52 -8.74 5.87 -5.58
C LEU A 52 -7.56 6.25 -4.68
N ALA A 53 -6.44 5.53 -4.80
CA ALA A 53 -5.24 5.80 -4.01
C ALA A 53 -4.64 7.20 -4.22
N LEU A 54 -4.99 7.85 -5.31
CA LEU A 54 -4.51 9.19 -5.64
C LEU A 54 -5.40 10.32 -5.10
N VAL A 55 -6.63 9.99 -4.65
CA VAL A 55 -7.60 11.00 -4.19
C VAL A 55 -8.11 10.75 -2.77
N ALA A 56 -8.25 9.49 -2.36
CA ALA A 56 -8.87 9.13 -1.09
C ALA A 56 -7.95 9.41 0.10
N THR A 57 -8.53 9.90 1.17
CA THR A 57 -7.88 10.03 2.50
C THR A 57 -8.28 8.89 3.43
N LYS A 58 -9.40 8.21 3.15
CA LYS A 58 -9.95 7.12 3.93
C LYS A 58 -10.69 6.15 3.02
N TYR A 59 -10.66 4.87 3.36
CA TYR A 59 -11.29 3.80 2.60
C TYR A 59 -12.28 3.04 3.46
N GLY A 60 -13.42 2.70 2.88
CA GLY A 60 -14.35 1.72 3.39
C GLY A 60 -14.40 0.52 2.46
N ILE A 61 -13.97 -0.65 2.92
CA ILE A 61 -13.99 -1.87 2.13
C ILE A 61 -15.29 -2.61 2.40
N ILE A 62 -16.07 -2.79 1.35
CA ILE A 62 -17.38 -3.43 1.42
C ILE A 62 -17.32 -4.80 0.73
N SER A 63 -17.81 -5.82 1.41
CA SER A 63 -17.99 -7.17 0.84
C SER A 63 -19.30 -7.76 1.29
N LYS A 64 -20.03 -8.36 0.34
CA LYS A 64 -21.35 -9.01 0.60
C LYS A 64 -22.31 -8.11 1.39
N GLY A 65 -22.36 -6.81 1.02
CA GLY A 65 -23.25 -5.81 1.63
C GLY A 65 -22.84 -5.38 3.05
N LYS A 66 -21.65 -5.71 3.52
CA LYS A 66 -21.15 -5.31 4.84
C LYS A 66 -19.86 -4.52 4.70
N LEU A 67 -19.69 -3.51 5.54
CA LEU A 67 -18.42 -2.82 5.72
C LEU A 67 -17.47 -3.77 6.48
N VAL A 68 -16.44 -4.26 5.78
CA VAL A 68 -15.48 -5.23 6.31
C VAL A 68 -14.36 -4.54 7.06
N LYS A 69 -13.88 -3.41 6.51
CA LYS A 69 -12.77 -2.65 7.05
C LYS A 69 -12.93 -1.17 6.72
N GLU A 70 -12.53 -0.34 7.65
CA GLU A 70 -12.30 1.09 7.46
C GLU A 70 -10.84 1.38 7.79
N ILE A 71 -10.15 2.11 6.91
CA ILE A 71 -8.70 2.33 7.00
C ILE A 71 -8.34 3.68 6.37
N THR A 72 -7.42 4.41 6.99
CA THR A 72 -6.87 5.64 6.42
C THR A 72 -5.84 5.34 5.33
N THR A 73 -5.52 6.36 4.51
CA THR A 73 -4.48 6.24 3.48
C THR A 73 -3.11 5.95 4.09
N GLU A 74 -2.82 6.53 5.26
CA GLU A 74 -1.57 6.34 5.98
C GLU A 74 -1.43 4.89 6.48
N GLU A 75 -2.47 4.36 7.11
CA GLU A 75 -2.52 2.96 7.56
C GLU A 75 -2.45 2.00 6.37
N LEU A 76 -3.19 2.28 5.29
CA LEU A 76 -3.15 1.45 4.08
C LEU A 76 -1.77 1.42 3.44
N LYS A 77 -1.05 2.56 3.40
CA LYS A 77 0.33 2.62 2.92
C LYS A 77 1.28 1.78 3.77
N GLN A 78 1.06 1.72 5.08
CA GLN A 78 1.86 0.87 5.97
C GLN A 78 1.59 -0.62 5.72
N GLU A 79 0.31 -1.00 5.55
CA GLU A 79 -0.08 -2.38 5.23
C GLU A 79 0.42 -2.83 3.84
N CYS A 80 0.48 -1.91 2.87
CA CYS A 80 0.96 -2.17 1.51
C CYS A 80 2.46 -1.85 1.32
N MET A 81 3.22 -1.69 2.39
CA MET A 81 4.65 -1.42 2.29
C MET A 81 5.38 -2.58 1.62
N PRO A 82 6.21 -2.31 0.59
CA PRO A 82 7.06 -3.34 0.04
C PRO A 82 7.90 -3.97 1.15
N SER A 83 8.06 -5.26 1.11
CA SER A 83 8.92 -5.96 2.07
C SER A 83 9.65 -7.09 1.40
N ASP A 84 10.91 -7.30 1.81
CA ASP A 84 11.72 -8.42 1.39
C ASP A 84 11.94 -9.35 2.58
N LEU A 85 11.61 -10.62 2.41
CA LEU A 85 11.91 -11.67 3.38
C LEU A 85 13.21 -12.35 2.94
N ILE A 86 14.22 -12.28 3.78
CA ILE A 86 15.56 -12.83 3.51
C ILE A 86 15.82 -13.91 4.56
N SER A 87 16.02 -15.14 4.11
CA SER A 87 16.50 -16.22 4.99
C SER A 87 17.98 -16.48 4.77
N ALA A 88 18.67 -16.73 5.86
CA ALA A 88 20.10 -16.98 5.87
C ALA A 88 20.44 -18.10 6.86
N ASN A 89 21.64 -18.64 6.75
CA ASN A 89 22.18 -19.64 7.67
C ASN A 89 22.21 -19.14 9.13
N ASP A 90 22.26 -17.80 9.35
CA ASP A 90 22.22 -17.15 10.65
C ASP A 90 21.32 -15.89 10.57
N ASN A 91 20.05 -16.07 10.86
CA ASN A 91 19.06 -15.00 10.80
C ASN A 91 19.24 -13.95 11.92
N GLU A 92 19.81 -14.30 13.06
CA GLU A 92 20.07 -13.34 14.14
C GLU A 92 21.19 -12.38 13.74
N LYS A 93 22.28 -12.92 13.19
CA LYS A 93 23.40 -12.12 12.69
C LYS A 93 22.98 -11.25 11.50
N LEU A 94 22.13 -11.78 10.60
CA LEU A 94 21.55 -11.01 9.51
C LEU A 94 20.71 -9.85 10.05
N PHE A 95 19.86 -10.07 11.02
CA PHE A 95 19.01 -9.04 11.63
C PHE A 95 19.84 -7.90 12.24
N GLU A 96 20.86 -8.23 13.03
CA GLU A 96 21.76 -7.23 13.63
C GLU A 96 22.52 -6.44 12.54
N LEU A 97 22.96 -7.09 11.48
CA LEU A 97 23.64 -6.44 10.35
C LEU A 97 22.72 -5.47 9.63
N VAL A 98 21.47 -5.88 9.34
CA VAL A 98 20.45 -5.05 8.68
C VAL A 98 20.13 -3.82 9.54
N LYS A 99 19.88 -4.03 10.83
CA LYS A 99 19.53 -2.98 11.78
C LYS A 99 20.63 -1.94 11.93
N ASN A 100 21.88 -2.37 12.04
CA ASN A 100 23.01 -1.47 12.33
C ASN A 100 23.52 -0.71 11.09
N ASN A 101 23.49 -1.33 9.90
CA ASN A 101 24.10 -0.74 8.71
C ASN A 101 23.13 0.06 7.82
N PHE A 102 21.84 -0.23 7.87
CA PHE A 102 20.88 0.41 7.00
C PHE A 102 19.95 1.38 7.73
N GLN A 103 20.17 1.61 9.06
CA GLN A 103 19.32 2.46 9.92
C GLN A 103 17.81 2.15 9.73
N LEU A 104 17.50 0.92 9.34
CA LEU A 104 16.17 0.48 9.07
C LEU A 104 15.48 0.15 10.40
N ASN A 105 14.75 1.15 10.93
CA ASN A 105 13.84 0.90 12.07
C ASN A 105 12.70 -0.07 11.70
N ASN A 106 12.61 -0.44 10.41
CA ASN A 106 11.56 -1.27 9.84
C ASN A 106 12.11 -2.63 9.40
N CYS A 107 12.68 -3.41 10.30
CA CYS A 107 12.99 -4.82 10.08
C CYS A 107 12.50 -5.67 11.25
N ALA A 108 12.12 -6.90 10.99
CA ALA A 108 11.67 -7.86 11.99
C ALA A 108 12.23 -9.25 11.72
N ILE A 109 12.66 -9.93 12.77
CA ILE A 109 13.00 -11.35 12.69
C ILE A 109 11.70 -12.16 12.76
N THR A 110 11.58 -13.14 11.88
CA THR A 110 10.43 -14.05 11.79
C THR A 110 10.89 -15.48 11.83
N GLY A 111 9.99 -16.44 11.97
CA GLY A 111 10.35 -17.86 11.92
C GLY A 111 10.89 -18.35 10.56
N GLN A 112 10.76 -17.53 9.50
CA GLN A 112 11.19 -17.86 8.14
C GLN A 112 12.40 -17.02 7.67
N GLY A 113 12.91 -16.10 8.50
CA GLY A 113 14.01 -15.20 8.16
C GLY A 113 13.82 -13.78 8.67
N VAL A 114 14.56 -12.85 8.11
CA VAL A 114 14.50 -11.42 8.42
C VAL A 114 13.63 -10.72 7.38
N ARG A 115 12.54 -10.09 7.83
CA ARG A 115 11.70 -9.25 6.98
C ARG A 115 12.19 -7.82 7.06
N VAL A 116 12.45 -7.23 5.90
CA VAL A 116 12.90 -5.86 5.74
C VAL A 116 11.84 -5.07 5.00
N TYR A 117 11.32 -4.00 5.60
CA TYR A 117 10.25 -3.20 5.01
C TYR A 117 10.81 -1.96 4.31
N GLY A 118 10.17 -1.57 3.21
CA GLY A 118 10.54 -0.42 2.39
C GLY A 118 11.44 -0.79 1.21
N ASN A 119 11.86 0.24 0.46
CA ASN A 119 12.74 0.06 -0.69
C ASN A 119 14.19 -0.01 -0.24
N VAL A 120 14.73 -1.20 -0.06
CA VAL A 120 16.13 -1.43 0.29
C VAL A 120 16.94 -1.71 -0.96
N ASN A 121 18.13 -1.14 -1.03
CA ASN A 121 19.08 -1.52 -2.08
C ASN A 121 19.64 -2.92 -1.80
N LEU A 122 18.97 -3.93 -2.34
CA LEU A 122 19.35 -5.33 -2.13
C LEU A 122 20.79 -5.64 -2.57
N ASN A 123 21.32 -4.96 -3.60
CA ASN A 123 22.70 -5.19 -4.05
C ASN A 123 23.70 -4.76 -2.97
N GLU A 124 23.47 -3.63 -2.33
CA GLU A 124 24.31 -3.15 -1.25
C GLU A 124 24.15 -4.04 0.00
N LEU A 125 22.93 -4.45 0.29
CA LEU A 125 22.63 -5.36 1.39
C LEU A 125 23.37 -6.69 1.21
N PHE A 126 23.21 -7.33 0.05
CA PHE A 126 23.85 -8.63 -0.23
C PHE A 126 25.37 -8.55 -0.20
N LYS A 127 25.97 -7.46 -0.71
CA LYS A 127 27.40 -7.25 -0.61
C LYS A 127 27.87 -7.27 0.85
N LYS A 128 27.20 -6.52 1.74
CA LYS A 128 27.53 -6.48 3.16
C LYS A 128 27.28 -7.81 3.87
N VAL A 129 26.21 -8.52 3.49
CA VAL A 129 25.88 -9.84 4.06
C VAL A 129 27.01 -10.84 3.76
N ILE A 130 27.48 -10.88 2.51
CA ILE A 130 28.56 -11.76 2.07
C ILE A 130 29.90 -11.37 2.74
N GLU A 131 30.22 -10.06 2.82
CA GLU A 131 31.43 -9.55 3.49
C GLU A 131 31.48 -9.95 4.97
N ASN A 132 30.33 -10.15 5.62
CA ASN A 132 30.22 -10.61 7.01
C ASN A 132 30.11 -12.12 7.18
N GLY A 133 30.29 -12.88 6.08
CA GLY A 133 30.29 -14.34 6.11
C GLY A 133 28.90 -14.95 6.40
N ILE A 134 27.83 -14.26 6.02
CA ILE A 134 26.47 -14.76 6.11
C ILE A 134 26.08 -15.32 4.74
N GLU A 135 25.54 -16.53 4.69
CA GLU A 135 25.06 -17.16 3.48
C GLU A 135 23.54 -16.96 3.36
N ILE A 136 23.12 -16.37 2.26
CA ILE A 136 21.69 -16.18 1.94
C ILE A 136 21.17 -17.49 1.36
N GLU A 137 20.11 -18.01 1.95
CA GLU A 137 19.43 -19.23 1.49
C GLU A 137 18.27 -18.92 0.56
N ASN A 138 17.48 -17.87 0.87
CA ASN A 138 16.32 -17.51 0.08
C ASN A 138 16.01 -16.02 0.21
N VAL A 139 15.41 -15.45 -0.85
CA VAL A 139 14.92 -14.07 -0.86
C VAL A 139 13.55 -14.05 -1.55
N VAL A 140 12.54 -13.57 -0.82
CA VAL A 140 11.19 -13.38 -1.32
C VAL A 140 10.85 -11.90 -1.28
N CYS A 141 10.82 -11.27 -2.44
CA CYS A 141 10.41 -9.87 -2.58
C CYS A 141 8.88 -9.80 -2.68
N SER A 142 8.26 -9.15 -1.72
CA SER A 142 6.81 -8.93 -1.72
C SER A 142 6.52 -7.46 -2.02
N LYS A 143 5.90 -7.22 -3.18
CA LYS A 143 5.25 -5.95 -3.50
C LYS A 143 3.77 -6.15 -3.23
N PHE A 144 3.33 -5.85 -2.03
CA PHE A 144 1.94 -5.98 -1.65
C PHE A 144 1.19 -4.74 -2.17
N SER A 145 0.29 -4.94 -3.12
CA SER A 145 -0.50 -3.86 -3.71
C SER A 145 -1.79 -3.59 -2.91
N ILE A 146 -2.46 -2.48 -3.19
CA ILE A 146 -3.78 -2.20 -2.62
C ILE A 146 -4.79 -3.26 -3.05
N GLU A 147 -4.66 -3.76 -4.29
CA GLU A 147 -5.46 -4.84 -4.83
C GLU A 147 -5.25 -6.14 -4.03
N ASP A 148 -4.01 -6.49 -3.70
CA ASP A 148 -3.68 -7.66 -2.89
C ASP A 148 -4.26 -7.53 -1.48
N TYR A 149 -4.15 -6.34 -0.87
CA TYR A 149 -4.75 -6.04 0.42
C TYR A 149 -6.27 -6.22 0.39
N TYR A 150 -6.93 -5.66 -0.60
CA TYR A 150 -8.36 -5.83 -0.80
C TYR A 150 -8.75 -7.29 -0.95
N LEU A 151 -8.06 -8.05 -1.82
CA LEU A 151 -8.31 -9.48 -2.02
C LEU A 151 -8.09 -10.30 -0.74
N SER A 152 -7.10 -9.95 0.08
CA SER A 152 -6.86 -10.63 1.37
C SER A 152 -8.02 -10.47 2.34
N LEU A 153 -8.68 -9.30 2.34
CA LEU A 153 -9.81 -9.02 3.22
C LEU A 153 -11.12 -9.69 2.76
N ILE A 154 -11.35 -9.76 1.43
CA ILE A 154 -12.62 -10.30 0.93
C ILE A 154 -12.55 -11.79 0.58
N GLY A 155 -11.36 -12.31 0.31
CA GLY A 155 -11.15 -13.67 -0.18
C GLY A 155 -10.97 -14.73 0.91
N GLY A 156 -10.83 -14.35 2.18
CA GLY A 156 -10.52 -15.30 3.25
C GLY A 156 -9.27 -16.09 2.92
N ALA A 157 -8.15 -15.40 2.72
CA ALA A 157 -7.02 -15.87 1.98
C ALA A 157 -6.30 -17.05 2.60
N LYS A 158 -6.10 -18.02 1.78
CA LYS A 158 -4.99 -18.96 1.85
C LYS A 158 -3.81 -18.30 1.13
N HIS A 159 -2.86 -17.77 1.88
CA HIS A 159 -1.46 -17.73 1.51
C HIS A 159 -0.77 -18.75 2.40
N ASP A 160 -0.70 -20.00 1.89
CA ASP A 160 0.25 -21.00 2.35
C ASP A 160 1.65 -20.63 1.85
#